data_604efcbe24db77055a0ee0c976bac11f
#
_entry.id   604efcbe24db77055a0ee0c976bac11f
#
_cell.length_a   1.000
_cell.length_b   1.000
_cell.length_c   1.000
_cell.angle_alpha   90.00
_cell.angle_beta   90.00
_cell.angle_gamma   90.00
#
_symmetry.space_group_name_H-M   'P 1'
#
loop_
_entity.id
_entity.type
_entity.pdbx_description
1 polymer ?
#
loop_
_entity_poly.entity_id
_entity_poly.type
_entity_poly.pdbx_seq_one_letter_code
_entity_poly.pdbx_strand_id
1 'polypeptide(L)'
;DHFDPKTQLSLGSWIISRFKKGKAAISLKDFDTLRKAPKEFANQVEMEEWVRAQELEEGVADQVIAAVPNTKKVADDVVLSLDAETGEETWRFQVPGYPSGRGSSSTPAMVDGKIYAALSEHLYCVDAINGKEVWRSPLTGRKGPASSPLVSGGKVFLQQNLLTAFDGATGEEVWTNKEVKGSNQSPAIWNGIVLCNSSKQLIGVDAETGATTWAVDGGGDGTPVVNGDHVIVSSKVEGKNLIAYQLTAEGPKQLWVKNFLARRYGSSPVIHNGHVYHLGSDRHLCIELKSGEIKWERKASSSISSPLVVNDKLLVYENRGGFAHIILADPAEYRSLGRAKVGALYCASPALVGSDLFLRTKESVACFGFE
;
A
#
# COMPACT_ATOMS: atom_id res chain seq x y z
N ASP A 1 -8.37 -8.16 15.50
CA ASP A 1 -7.76 -9.44 15.11
C ASP A 1 -8.44 -10.56 15.90
N HIS A 2 -9.04 -11.52 15.23
CA HIS A 2 -9.58 -12.72 15.85
C HIS A 2 -9.09 -13.97 15.11
N PHE A 3 -9.11 -15.11 15.78
CA PHE A 3 -8.88 -16.38 15.11
C PHE A 3 -10.22 -16.86 14.57
N ASP A 4 -10.35 -16.99 13.26
CA ASP A 4 -11.48 -17.71 12.68
C ASP A 4 -11.24 -19.23 12.88
N PRO A 5 -12.06 -19.91 13.69
CA PRO A 5 -11.95 -21.34 13.91
C PRO A 5 -12.19 -22.18 12.64
N LYS A 6 -12.73 -21.55 11.59
CA LYS A 6 -12.92 -22.16 10.26
C LYS A 6 -11.78 -21.86 9.31
N THR A 7 -10.71 -21.22 9.78
CA THR A 7 -9.57 -20.87 8.92
C THR A 7 -8.89 -22.12 8.44
N GLN A 8 -8.96 -22.36 7.16
CA GLN A 8 -8.27 -23.45 6.50
C GLN A 8 -6.77 -23.17 6.47
N LEU A 9 -5.98 -24.03 7.10
CA LEU A 9 -4.54 -23.86 7.22
C LEU A 9 -3.86 -24.50 6.00
N SER A 10 -3.33 -23.68 5.07
CA SER A 10 -2.45 -24.20 4.00
C SER A 10 -1.02 -24.35 4.51
N LEU A 11 -0.72 -25.52 5.05
CA LEU A 11 0.59 -25.85 5.58
C LEU A 11 1.67 -25.88 4.49
N GLY A 12 1.34 -26.41 3.31
CA GLY A 12 2.29 -26.62 2.21
C GLY A 12 2.93 -25.36 1.67
N SER A 13 2.15 -24.33 1.35
CA SER A 13 2.68 -23.05 0.84
C SER A 13 3.49 -22.29 1.88
N TRP A 14 3.10 -22.40 3.14
CA TRP A 14 3.79 -21.77 4.24
C TRP A 14 5.16 -22.43 4.52
N ILE A 15 5.24 -23.76 4.57
CA ILE A 15 6.49 -24.51 4.69
C ILE A 15 7.45 -24.13 3.56
N ILE A 16 6.97 -24.10 2.31
CA ILE A 16 7.79 -23.71 1.18
C ILE A 16 8.34 -22.29 1.34
N SER A 17 7.58 -21.35 1.85
CA SER A 17 8.03 -19.96 2.02
C SER A 17 9.03 -19.78 3.15
N ARG A 18 8.88 -20.51 4.23
CA ARG A 18 9.64 -20.30 5.46
C ARG A 18 10.87 -21.21 5.59
N PHE A 19 10.80 -22.42 5.08
CA PHE A 19 11.87 -23.42 5.22
C PHE A 19 12.75 -23.59 3.97
N LYS A 20 12.32 -23.13 2.81
CA LYS A 20 13.03 -23.26 1.52
C LYS A 20 14.46 -22.66 1.48
N LYS A 21 14.88 -21.88 2.46
CA LYS A 21 16.17 -21.17 2.43
C LYS A 21 17.08 -21.44 3.62
N GLY A 22 17.00 -22.61 4.23
CA GLY A 22 17.93 -22.97 5.32
C GLY A 22 17.81 -22.09 6.58
N LYS A 23 16.69 -21.43 6.81
CA LYS A 23 16.45 -20.64 8.02
C LYS A 23 15.92 -21.45 9.18
N ALA A 24 15.54 -22.68 8.95
CA ALA A 24 15.27 -23.69 9.96
C ALA A 24 16.05 -24.94 9.58
N ALA A 25 16.64 -25.61 10.57
CA ALA A 25 17.36 -26.87 10.39
C ALA A 25 16.35 -28.01 10.16
N ILE A 26 15.68 -28.01 9.02
CA ILE A 26 14.81 -29.12 8.61
C ILE A 26 15.54 -29.88 7.50
N SER A 27 15.59 -31.19 7.64
CA SER A 27 16.18 -32.07 6.64
C SER A 27 15.36 -32.04 5.31
N LEU A 28 16.00 -32.40 4.22
CA LEU A 28 15.29 -32.52 2.92
C LEU A 28 14.17 -33.56 3.00
N LYS A 29 14.38 -34.66 3.76
CA LYS A 29 13.38 -35.70 3.98
C LYS A 29 12.12 -35.12 4.65
N ASP A 30 12.31 -34.39 5.76
CA ASP A 30 11.20 -33.76 6.49
C ASP A 30 10.49 -32.70 5.66
N PHE A 31 11.27 -31.91 4.94
CA PHE A 31 10.71 -30.92 4.03
C PHE A 31 9.81 -31.57 2.96
N ASP A 32 10.26 -32.66 2.32
CA ASP A 32 9.49 -33.36 1.31
C ASP A 32 8.26 -34.06 1.90
N THR A 33 8.34 -34.52 3.15
CA THR A 33 7.18 -35.05 3.87
C THR A 33 6.14 -33.99 4.14
N LEU A 34 6.57 -32.84 4.70
CA LEU A 34 5.69 -31.73 5.01
C LEU A 34 5.06 -31.07 3.76
N ARG A 35 5.74 -31.15 2.61
CA ARG A 35 5.15 -30.68 1.33
C ARG A 35 3.94 -31.47 0.86
N LYS A 36 3.76 -32.68 1.36
CA LYS A 36 2.60 -33.54 1.03
C LYS A 36 1.37 -33.19 1.88
N ALA A 37 1.48 -32.20 2.75
CA ALA A 37 0.36 -31.77 3.58
C ALA A 37 -0.87 -31.42 2.75
N PRO A 38 -2.07 -31.71 3.26
CA PRO A 38 -3.31 -31.20 2.69
C PRO A 38 -3.22 -29.70 2.43
N LYS A 39 -3.88 -29.25 1.37
CA LYS A 39 -3.92 -27.80 1.09
C LYS A 39 -4.59 -27.02 2.23
N GLU A 40 -5.48 -27.65 2.94
CA GLU A 40 -6.37 -27.03 3.90
C GLU A 40 -6.64 -28.02 5.06
N PHE A 41 -6.70 -27.48 6.27
CA PHE A 41 -7.12 -28.17 7.49
C PHE A 41 -8.35 -27.45 8.07
N ALA A 42 -9.31 -28.16 8.60
CA ALA A 42 -10.52 -27.58 9.16
C ALA A 42 -10.25 -26.69 10.40
N ASN A 43 -9.22 -27.03 11.17
CA ASN A 43 -8.80 -26.29 12.37
C ASN A 43 -7.33 -26.60 12.72
N GLN A 44 -6.84 -25.91 13.75
CA GLN A 44 -5.46 -26.08 14.21
C GLN A 44 -5.19 -27.48 14.77
N VAL A 45 -6.15 -28.07 15.47
CA VAL A 45 -5.99 -29.40 16.10
C VAL A 45 -5.74 -30.44 15.01
N GLU A 46 -6.55 -30.45 13.98
CA GLU A 46 -6.38 -31.38 12.84
C GLU A 46 -5.01 -31.21 12.17
N MET A 47 -4.55 -29.96 12.02
CA MET A 47 -3.21 -29.68 11.47
C MET A 47 -2.10 -30.20 12.40
N GLU A 48 -2.20 -29.99 13.71
CA GLU A 48 -1.23 -30.48 14.69
C GLU A 48 -1.19 -32.00 14.72
N GLU A 49 -2.33 -32.67 14.71
CA GLU A 49 -2.46 -34.13 14.63
C GLU A 49 -1.80 -34.64 13.36
N TRP A 50 -2.09 -34.03 12.22
CA TRP A 50 -1.47 -34.42 10.96
C TRP A 50 0.06 -34.27 10.99
N VAL A 51 0.58 -33.14 11.49
CA VAL A 51 2.04 -32.89 11.60
C VAL A 51 2.70 -33.93 12.53
N ARG A 52 2.09 -34.21 13.67
CA ARG A 52 2.63 -35.19 14.64
C ARG A 52 2.56 -36.63 14.16
N ALA A 53 1.63 -36.94 13.25
CA ALA A 53 1.52 -38.26 12.63
C ALA A 53 2.60 -38.51 11.55
N GLN A 54 3.37 -37.48 11.17
CA GLN A 54 4.49 -37.69 10.24
C GLN A 54 5.73 -38.17 10.97
N GLU A 55 6.49 -39.05 10.35
CA GLU A 55 7.79 -39.50 10.86
C GLU A 55 8.88 -38.46 10.64
N LEU A 56 8.82 -37.35 11.39
CA LEU A 56 9.77 -36.26 11.33
C LEU A 56 10.91 -36.45 12.34
N GLU A 57 12.05 -35.81 12.08
CA GLU A 57 13.14 -35.72 13.01
C GLU A 57 12.70 -35.07 14.33
N GLU A 58 13.43 -35.40 15.43
CA GLU A 58 13.10 -34.87 16.75
C GLU A 58 13.03 -33.35 16.78
N GLY A 59 11.93 -32.80 17.36
CA GLY A 59 11.70 -31.39 17.52
C GLY A 59 11.19 -30.67 16.27
N VAL A 60 11.18 -31.30 15.09
CA VAL A 60 10.69 -30.65 13.85
C VAL A 60 9.18 -30.41 13.90
N ALA A 61 8.42 -31.39 14.40
CA ALA A 61 6.98 -31.24 14.56
C ALA A 61 6.61 -30.03 15.42
N ASP A 62 7.26 -29.86 16.57
CA ASP A 62 6.99 -28.73 17.46
C ASP A 62 7.38 -27.39 16.87
N GLN A 63 8.49 -27.32 16.13
CA GLN A 63 8.88 -26.11 15.42
C GLN A 63 7.85 -25.70 14.35
N VAL A 64 7.34 -26.67 13.60
CA VAL A 64 6.30 -26.45 12.57
C VAL A 64 5.01 -25.98 13.22
N ILE A 65 4.54 -26.68 14.24
CA ILE A 65 3.30 -26.35 14.97
C ILE A 65 3.39 -24.97 15.61
N ALA A 66 4.48 -24.67 16.31
CA ALA A 66 4.69 -23.37 16.95
C ALA A 66 4.75 -22.21 15.94
N ALA A 67 5.20 -22.47 14.73
CA ALA A 67 5.33 -21.44 13.72
C ALA A 67 4.03 -21.16 12.93
N VAL A 68 3.14 -22.14 12.80
CA VAL A 68 1.90 -22.02 12.02
C VAL A 68 0.90 -21.02 12.59
N PRO A 69 0.61 -20.95 13.89
CA PRO A 69 -0.36 -20.00 14.45
C PRO A 69 -0.01 -18.52 14.20
N ASN A 70 1.27 -18.21 14.11
CA ASN A 70 1.74 -16.83 13.87
C ASN A 70 1.53 -16.34 12.44
N THR A 71 1.10 -17.20 11.53
CA THR A 71 0.96 -16.87 10.11
C THR A 71 -0.46 -16.55 9.68
N LYS A 72 -1.45 -16.74 10.53
CA LYS A 72 -2.86 -16.70 10.14
C LYS A 72 -3.77 -15.96 11.11
N LYS A 73 -3.35 -14.79 11.52
CA LYS A 73 -4.31 -13.84 12.05
C LYS A 73 -5.25 -13.44 10.92
N VAL A 74 -6.52 -13.73 11.10
CA VAL A 74 -7.59 -13.20 10.27
C VAL A 74 -8.07 -11.94 10.97
N ALA A 75 -8.02 -10.83 10.26
CA ALA A 75 -8.59 -9.58 10.72
C ALA A 75 -9.76 -9.25 9.80
N ASP A 76 -10.90 -8.90 10.36
CA ASP A 76 -11.98 -8.34 9.57
C ASP A 76 -11.57 -6.98 9.04
N ASP A 77 -11.97 -6.69 7.82
CA ASP A 77 -11.79 -5.38 7.25
C ASP A 77 -12.99 -4.49 7.63
N VAL A 78 -12.69 -3.30 8.10
CA VAL A 78 -13.71 -2.38 8.63
C VAL A 78 -13.53 -1.00 8.03
N VAL A 79 -14.60 -0.40 7.55
CA VAL A 79 -14.72 1.02 7.25
C VAL A 79 -15.55 1.65 8.36
N LEU A 80 -15.02 2.69 8.97
CA LEU A 80 -15.67 3.43 10.06
C LEU A 80 -15.94 4.85 9.62
N SER A 81 -17.08 5.39 10.02
CA SER A 81 -17.33 6.81 10.09
C SER A 81 -17.37 7.23 11.55
N LEU A 82 -16.61 8.25 11.85
CA LEU A 82 -16.54 8.83 13.18
C LEU A 82 -16.97 10.29 13.09
N ASP A 83 -17.68 10.75 14.11
CA ASP A 83 -17.90 12.17 14.31
C ASP A 83 -16.56 12.86 14.57
N ALA A 84 -16.26 13.92 13.83
CA ALA A 84 -14.95 14.56 13.85
C ALA A 84 -14.68 15.34 15.14
N GLU A 85 -15.73 15.80 15.85
CA GLU A 85 -15.62 16.56 17.08
C GLU A 85 -15.55 15.67 18.31
N THR A 86 -16.39 14.62 18.34
CA THR A 86 -16.51 13.73 19.51
C THR A 86 -15.68 12.46 19.40
N GLY A 87 -15.37 12.02 18.19
CA GLY A 87 -14.72 10.73 17.90
C GLY A 87 -15.69 9.54 18.04
N GLU A 88 -16.99 9.78 18.27
CA GLU A 88 -17.99 8.72 18.36
C GLU A 88 -18.24 8.07 17.00
N GLU A 89 -18.49 6.75 17.02
CA GLU A 89 -18.81 6.00 15.80
C GLU A 89 -20.23 6.35 15.34
N THR A 90 -20.33 6.86 14.11
CA THR A 90 -21.63 7.15 13.49
C THR A 90 -22.18 5.94 12.73
N TRP A 91 -21.30 5.21 12.06
CA TRP A 91 -21.64 3.93 11.43
C TRP A 91 -20.38 3.08 11.20
N ARG A 92 -20.62 1.78 10.98
CA ARG A 92 -19.62 0.76 10.72
C ARG A 92 -20.05 -0.13 9.55
N PHE A 93 -19.14 -0.31 8.58
CA PHE A 93 -19.25 -1.34 7.56
C PHE A 93 -18.13 -2.36 7.77
N GLN A 94 -18.46 -3.61 7.98
CA GLN A 94 -17.51 -4.66 8.32
C GLN A 94 -17.71 -5.87 7.42
N VAL A 95 -16.60 -6.40 6.92
CA VAL A 95 -16.57 -7.62 6.11
C VAL A 95 -15.62 -8.63 6.72
N PRO A 96 -15.90 -9.94 6.62
CA PRO A 96 -15.02 -10.97 7.12
C PRO A 96 -13.65 -10.91 6.45
N GLY A 97 -12.61 -11.02 7.27
CA GLY A 97 -11.26 -11.10 6.79
C GLY A 97 -10.98 -12.38 5.99
N TYR A 98 -10.03 -12.30 5.08
CA TYR A 98 -9.57 -13.46 4.33
C TYR A 98 -8.26 -14.03 4.93
N PRO A 99 -8.12 -15.35 5.09
CA PRO A 99 -6.95 -15.97 5.72
C PRO A 99 -5.72 -15.97 4.77
N SER A 100 -5.32 -14.79 4.32
CA SER A 100 -4.14 -14.61 3.46
C SER A 100 -2.83 -14.44 4.24
N GLY A 101 -2.92 -14.32 5.57
CA GLY A 101 -1.82 -13.91 6.44
C GLY A 101 -1.44 -12.44 6.30
N ARG A 102 -2.24 -11.66 5.58
CA ARG A 102 -2.09 -10.22 5.40
C ARG A 102 -3.47 -9.57 5.32
N GLY A 103 -3.72 -8.59 6.16
CA GLY A 103 -4.92 -7.75 6.08
C GLY A 103 -4.87 -6.82 4.87
N SER A 104 -6.00 -6.25 4.52
CA SER A 104 -6.09 -5.16 3.54
C SER A 104 -5.33 -3.93 4.04
N SER A 105 -4.65 -3.24 3.14
CA SER A 105 -3.92 -2.00 3.44
C SER A 105 -4.24 -0.89 2.43
N SER A 106 -5.32 -1.08 1.67
CA SER A 106 -5.89 -0.10 0.76
C SER A 106 -6.45 1.08 1.53
N THR A 107 -6.24 2.29 1.04
CA THR A 107 -6.90 3.50 1.55
C THR A 107 -8.17 3.72 0.74
N PRO A 108 -9.35 3.87 1.37
CA PRO A 108 -10.59 4.15 0.66
C PRO A 108 -10.54 5.50 -0.08
N ALA A 109 -11.25 5.60 -1.19
CA ALA A 109 -11.53 6.86 -1.87
C ALA A 109 -12.97 7.29 -1.62
N MET A 110 -13.20 8.59 -1.42
CA MET A 110 -14.54 9.16 -1.23
C MET A 110 -14.80 10.21 -2.32
N VAL A 111 -15.89 10.02 -3.07
CA VAL A 111 -16.34 10.93 -4.12
C VAL A 111 -17.87 10.93 -4.15
N ASP A 112 -18.47 12.11 -4.23
CA ASP A 112 -19.93 12.30 -4.39
C ASP A 112 -20.80 11.49 -3.41
N GLY A 113 -20.40 11.50 -2.13
CA GLY A 113 -21.14 10.80 -1.06
C GLY A 113 -21.01 9.27 -1.10
N LYS A 114 -20.11 8.72 -1.91
CA LYS A 114 -19.79 7.29 -1.99
C LYS A 114 -18.37 7.02 -1.55
N ILE A 115 -18.18 5.95 -0.82
CA ILE A 115 -16.88 5.45 -0.40
C ILE A 115 -16.56 4.17 -1.17
N TYR A 116 -15.43 4.17 -1.87
CA TYR A 116 -14.93 3.01 -2.59
C TYR A 116 -13.79 2.39 -1.79
N ALA A 117 -13.98 1.17 -1.32
CA ALA A 117 -13.04 0.48 -0.45
C ALA A 117 -12.70 -0.93 -0.99
N ALA A 118 -11.43 -1.19 -1.18
CA ALA A 118 -10.97 -2.53 -1.55
C ALA A 118 -10.67 -3.32 -0.27
N LEU A 119 -11.51 -4.28 0.05
CA LEU A 119 -11.51 -5.04 1.29
C LEU A 119 -11.55 -6.54 1.00
N SER A 120 -10.75 -7.33 1.71
CA SER A 120 -10.69 -8.79 1.60
C SER A 120 -10.64 -9.29 0.16
N GLU A 121 -11.79 -9.56 -0.46
CA GLU A 121 -11.93 -10.17 -1.78
C GLU A 121 -12.71 -9.31 -2.77
N HIS A 122 -13.20 -8.13 -2.34
CA HIS A 122 -14.07 -7.30 -3.15
C HIS A 122 -13.66 -5.83 -3.12
N LEU A 123 -14.02 -5.13 -4.19
CA LEU A 123 -14.17 -3.69 -4.18
C LEU A 123 -15.61 -3.38 -3.78
N TYR A 124 -15.79 -2.60 -2.74
CA TYR A 124 -17.10 -2.18 -2.22
C TYR A 124 -17.34 -0.71 -2.54
N CYS A 125 -18.57 -0.39 -2.87
CA CYS A 125 -19.11 0.96 -2.80
C CYS A 125 -20.06 1.02 -1.61
N VAL A 126 -19.81 1.98 -0.73
CA VAL A 126 -20.56 2.18 0.50
C VAL A 126 -21.10 3.61 0.51
N ASP A 127 -22.36 3.80 0.91
CA ASP A 127 -22.93 5.12 1.10
C ASP A 127 -22.26 5.83 2.28
N ALA A 128 -21.73 7.01 2.06
CA ALA A 128 -20.95 7.74 3.06
C ALA A 128 -21.79 8.29 4.22
N ILE A 129 -23.12 8.41 4.06
CA ILE A 129 -23.99 8.96 5.10
C ILE A 129 -24.38 7.89 6.12
N ASN A 130 -24.65 6.66 5.65
CA ASN A 130 -25.24 5.61 6.50
C ASN A 130 -24.47 4.30 6.54
N GLY A 131 -23.36 4.18 5.83
CA GLY A 131 -22.51 2.99 5.83
C GLY A 131 -23.11 1.77 5.12
N LYS A 132 -24.20 1.91 4.36
CA LYS A 132 -24.83 0.79 3.65
C LYS A 132 -24.08 0.46 2.37
N GLU A 133 -23.95 -0.84 2.09
CA GLU A 133 -23.44 -1.31 0.81
C GLU A 133 -24.36 -0.86 -0.34
N VAL A 134 -23.78 -0.22 -1.34
CA VAL A 134 -24.45 0.15 -2.58
C VAL A 134 -24.25 -0.96 -3.61
N TRP A 135 -22.98 -1.38 -3.79
CA TRP A 135 -22.61 -2.51 -4.62
C TRP A 135 -21.27 -3.08 -4.18
N ARG A 136 -20.94 -4.28 -4.66
CA ARG A 136 -19.63 -4.88 -4.54
C ARG A 136 -19.25 -5.64 -5.81
N SER A 137 -17.94 -5.69 -6.10
CA SER A 137 -17.38 -6.39 -7.25
C SER A 137 -16.23 -7.29 -6.81
N PRO A 138 -16.16 -8.54 -7.26
CA PRO A 138 -15.10 -9.45 -6.85
C PRO A 138 -13.75 -8.99 -7.40
N LEU A 139 -12.70 -9.11 -6.58
CA LEU A 139 -11.33 -8.83 -6.95
C LEU A 139 -10.66 -10.09 -7.46
N THR A 140 -9.98 -9.97 -8.61
CA THR A 140 -9.14 -11.05 -9.15
C THR A 140 -7.74 -10.99 -8.54
N GLY A 141 -7.11 -12.16 -8.36
CA GLY A 141 -5.73 -12.25 -7.91
C GLY A 141 -5.57 -12.40 -6.41
N ARG A 142 -4.57 -11.70 -5.84
CA ARG A 142 -4.20 -11.81 -4.42
C ARG A 142 -5.28 -11.23 -3.51
N LYS A 143 -5.63 -11.98 -2.48
CA LYS A 143 -6.55 -11.52 -1.43
C LYS A 143 -5.85 -10.58 -0.45
N GLY A 144 -6.61 -9.70 0.19
CA GLY A 144 -6.06 -8.64 1.03
C GLY A 144 -5.39 -7.53 0.18
N PRO A 145 -6.18 -6.65 -0.44
CA PRO A 145 -5.70 -5.61 -1.34
C PRO A 145 -4.82 -4.58 -0.64
N ALA A 146 -3.81 -4.10 -1.35
CA ALA A 146 -2.93 -3.04 -0.88
C ALA A 146 -3.01 -1.79 -1.78
N SER A 147 -3.40 -1.94 -3.04
CA SER A 147 -3.66 -0.82 -3.94
C SER A 147 -4.90 -0.07 -3.49
N SER A 148 -4.83 1.25 -3.49
CA SER A 148 -5.97 2.12 -3.19
C SER A 148 -6.74 2.43 -4.46
N PRO A 149 -8.08 2.47 -4.42
CA PRO A 149 -8.89 2.86 -5.57
C PRO A 149 -8.64 4.32 -5.95
N LEU A 150 -8.63 4.57 -7.25
CA LEU A 150 -8.61 5.89 -7.86
C LEU A 150 -9.96 6.12 -8.52
N VAL A 151 -10.62 7.25 -8.25
CA VAL A 151 -11.92 7.59 -8.83
C VAL A 151 -11.75 8.77 -9.79
N SER A 152 -12.17 8.60 -11.03
CA SER A 152 -12.16 9.67 -12.04
C SER A 152 -13.13 9.36 -13.19
N GLY A 153 -13.79 10.37 -13.72
CA GLY A 153 -14.68 10.23 -14.87
C GLY A 153 -15.79 9.20 -14.70
N GLY A 154 -16.35 9.08 -13.49
CA GLY A 154 -17.38 8.10 -13.17
C GLY A 154 -16.90 6.65 -13.06
N LYS A 155 -15.59 6.42 -13.17
CA LYS A 155 -14.98 5.10 -13.05
C LYS A 155 -14.12 4.97 -11.79
N VAL A 156 -13.99 3.75 -11.31
CA VAL A 156 -13.09 3.36 -10.21
C VAL A 156 -12.00 2.47 -10.76
N PHE A 157 -10.75 2.91 -10.65
CA PHE A 157 -9.58 2.17 -11.12
C PHE A 157 -8.89 1.51 -9.93
N LEU A 158 -8.59 0.21 -10.05
CA LEU A 158 -7.87 -0.52 -9.00
C LEU A 158 -6.79 -1.41 -9.63
N GLN A 159 -5.56 -1.30 -9.12
CA GLN A 159 -4.44 -2.14 -9.53
C GLN A 159 -4.28 -3.30 -8.55
N GLN A 160 -5.06 -4.36 -8.72
CA GLN A 160 -5.00 -5.57 -7.89
C GLN A 160 -4.64 -6.77 -8.76
N ASN A 161 -3.35 -7.08 -8.89
CA ASN A 161 -2.74 -7.99 -9.85
C ASN A 161 -2.75 -7.46 -11.29
N LEU A 162 -3.87 -6.99 -11.77
CA LEU A 162 -4.07 -6.28 -13.03
C LEU A 162 -4.68 -4.91 -12.73
N LEU A 163 -4.68 -4.02 -13.71
CA LEU A 163 -5.45 -2.79 -13.61
C LEU A 163 -6.85 -3.03 -14.16
N THR A 164 -7.86 -2.82 -13.34
CA THR A 164 -9.27 -2.95 -13.72
C THR A 164 -10.00 -1.63 -13.48
N ALA A 165 -10.84 -1.24 -14.42
CA ALA A 165 -11.81 -0.15 -14.26
C ALA A 165 -13.20 -0.72 -14.03
N PHE A 166 -13.87 -0.15 -13.05
CA PHE A 166 -15.26 -0.45 -12.71
C PHE A 166 -16.11 0.79 -12.93
N ASP A 167 -17.35 0.61 -13.34
CA ASP A 167 -18.34 1.67 -13.33
C ASP A 167 -18.62 2.11 -11.88
N GLY A 168 -18.48 3.39 -11.60
CA GLY A 168 -18.61 3.92 -10.24
C GLY A 168 -20.04 3.86 -9.69
N ALA A 169 -21.06 3.76 -10.54
CA ALA A 169 -22.45 3.69 -10.12
C ALA A 169 -22.92 2.25 -9.87
N THR A 170 -22.47 1.30 -10.70
CA THR A 170 -22.98 -0.08 -10.70
C THR A 170 -21.98 -1.11 -10.17
N GLY A 171 -20.66 -0.80 -10.22
CA GLY A 171 -19.60 -1.74 -9.88
C GLY A 171 -19.28 -2.74 -11.00
N GLU A 172 -19.92 -2.66 -12.14
CA GLU A 172 -19.63 -3.53 -13.28
C GLU A 172 -18.22 -3.28 -13.80
N GLU A 173 -17.52 -4.35 -14.18
CA GLU A 173 -16.22 -4.24 -14.83
C GLU A 173 -16.40 -3.62 -16.23
N VAL A 174 -15.72 -2.47 -16.46
CA VAL A 174 -15.73 -1.80 -17.77
C VAL A 174 -14.66 -2.38 -18.66
N TRP A 175 -13.43 -2.51 -18.12
CA TRP A 175 -12.31 -3.12 -18.81
C TRP A 175 -11.22 -3.57 -17.83
N THR A 176 -10.36 -4.47 -18.27
CA THR A 176 -9.16 -4.90 -17.55
C THR A 176 -7.94 -4.85 -18.47
N ASN A 177 -6.93 -4.07 -18.07
CA ASN A 177 -5.63 -4.02 -18.74
C ASN A 177 -4.73 -5.14 -18.19
N LYS A 178 -4.26 -6.03 -19.11
CA LYS A 178 -3.47 -7.23 -18.77
C LYS A 178 -1.96 -6.98 -18.78
N GLU A 179 -1.50 -5.82 -19.22
CA GLU A 179 -0.08 -5.47 -19.25
C GLU A 179 0.38 -4.90 -17.91
N VAL A 180 -0.48 -4.16 -17.21
CA VAL A 180 -0.21 -3.66 -15.87
C VAL A 180 -0.23 -4.81 -14.87
N LYS A 181 0.89 -5.01 -14.16
CA LYS A 181 1.07 -6.06 -13.15
C LYS A 181 1.42 -5.45 -11.80
N GLY A 182 0.89 -6.03 -10.73
CA GLY A 182 1.24 -5.65 -9.35
C GLY A 182 0.02 -5.40 -8.48
N SER A 183 0.25 -5.36 -7.17
CA SER A 183 -0.84 -5.27 -6.19
C SER A 183 -0.52 -4.39 -4.99
N ASN A 184 0.63 -3.73 -5.01
CA ASN A 184 1.08 -2.89 -3.88
C ASN A 184 1.06 -1.40 -4.22
N GLN A 185 1.03 -1.09 -5.50
CA GLN A 185 1.02 0.27 -6.03
C GLN A 185 -0.41 0.74 -6.22
N SER A 186 -0.66 2.02 -6.00
CA SER A 186 -1.93 2.64 -6.37
C SER A 186 -1.78 3.41 -7.68
N PRO A 187 -2.81 3.46 -8.52
CA PRO A 187 -2.80 4.24 -9.74
C PRO A 187 -2.86 5.75 -9.44
N ALA A 188 -2.37 6.55 -10.38
CA ALA A 188 -2.58 7.98 -10.44
C ALA A 188 -3.24 8.34 -11.78
N ILE A 189 -3.66 9.58 -11.98
CA ILE A 189 -4.28 10.02 -13.23
C ILE A 189 -3.68 11.33 -13.71
N TRP A 190 -3.57 11.45 -15.03
CA TRP A 190 -3.19 12.66 -15.74
C TRP A 190 -3.96 12.76 -17.06
N ASN A 191 -4.77 13.79 -17.23
CA ASN A 191 -5.49 14.09 -18.50
C ASN A 191 -6.14 12.86 -19.16
N GLY A 192 -6.89 12.06 -18.39
CA GLY A 192 -7.54 10.86 -18.91
C GLY A 192 -6.62 9.64 -19.08
N ILE A 193 -5.35 9.72 -18.71
CA ILE A 193 -4.40 8.60 -18.69
C ILE A 193 -4.19 8.13 -17.27
N VAL A 194 -4.47 6.87 -16.99
CA VAL A 194 -4.18 6.20 -15.71
C VAL A 194 -2.71 5.78 -15.70
N LEU A 195 -1.97 6.24 -14.70
CA LEU A 195 -0.54 6.00 -14.54
C LEU A 195 -0.31 4.89 -13.51
N CYS A 196 0.34 3.82 -13.92
CA CYS A 196 0.56 2.65 -13.08
C CYS A 196 2.03 2.23 -13.05
N ASN A 197 2.61 2.07 -11.86
CA ASN A 197 3.87 1.37 -11.73
C ASN A 197 3.63 -0.15 -11.87
N SER A 198 4.38 -0.79 -12.76
CA SER A 198 4.24 -2.21 -13.10
C SER A 198 5.59 -2.83 -13.40
N SER A 199 5.97 -3.89 -12.70
CA SER A 199 7.25 -4.57 -12.90
C SER A 199 8.45 -3.60 -12.81
N LYS A 200 9.02 -3.19 -13.94
CA LYS A 200 10.10 -2.19 -14.05
C LYS A 200 9.68 -0.97 -14.87
N GLN A 201 8.38 -0.78 -15.09
CA GLN A 201 7.84 0.25 -15.97
C GLN A 201 6.83 1.13 -15.26
N LEU A 202 6.74 2.38 -15.70
CA LEU A 202 5.57 3.22 -15.57
C LEU A 202 4.76 3.06 -16.86
N ILE A 203 3.51 2.65 -16.73
CA ILE A 203 2.61 2.40 -17.86
C ILE A 203 1.48 3.44 -17.81
N GLY A 204 1.23 4.08 -18.94
CA GLY A 204 0.06 4.92 -19.16
C GLY A 204 -1.03 4.12 -19.85
N VAL A 205 -2.23 4.18 -19.31
CA VAL A 205 -3.42 3.48 -19.81
C VAL A 205 -4.54 4.47 -20.03
N ASP A 206 -5.12 4.47 -21.21
CA ASP A 206 -6.29 5.29 -21.51
C ASP A 206 -7.46 4.94 -20.60
N ALA A 207 -7.98 5.91 -19.87
CA ALA A 207 -8.99 5.70 -18.84
C ALA A 207 -10.35 5.26 -19.40
N GLU A 208 -10.65 5.55 -20.65
CA GLU A 208 -11.92 5.17 -21.29
C GLU A 208 -11.86 3.75 -21.85
N THR A 209 -10.79 3.42 -22.55
CA THR A 209 -10.70 2.18 -23.31
C THR A 209 -9.91 1.08 -22.62
N GLY A 210 -9.07 1.41 -21.63
CA GLY A 210 -8.16 0.47 -21.01
C GLY A 210 -6.94 0.11 -21.85
N ALA A 211 -6.75 0.74 -23.01
CA ALA A 211 -5.62 0.50 -23.88
C ALA A 211 -4.33 1.11 -23.29
N THR A 212 -3.23 0.37 -23.36
CA THR A 212 -1.89 0.91 -23.05
C THR A 212 -1.51 1.94 -24.10
N THR A 213 -1.22 3.16 -23.67
CA THR A 213 -0.80 4.25 -24.56
C THR A 213 0.71 4.34 -24.70
N TRP A 214 1.43 4.10 -23.61
CA TRP A 214 2.91 4.11 -23.58
C TRP A 214 3.43 3.38 -22.33
N ALA A 215 4.72 3.02 -22.36
CA ALA A 215 5.44 2.47 -21.24
C ALA A 215 6.88 3.00 -21.21
N VAL A 216 7.35 3.42 -20.04
CA VAL A 216 8.71 3.92 -19.79
C VAL A 216 9.28 3.29 -18.51
N ASP A 217 10.55 3.55 -18.20
CA ASP A 217 11.20 3.06 -16.98
C ASP A 217 10.44 3.47 -15.72
N GLY A 218 10.33 2.55 -14.74
CA GLY A 218 9.58 2.79 -13.51
C GLY A 218 9.48 1.54 -12.65
N GLY A 219 8.27 1.24 -12.19
CA GLY A 219 7.95 -0.02 -11.51
C GLY A 219 8.32 -0.05 -10.03
N GLY A 220 8.46 1.10 -9.38
CA GLY A 220 8.60 1.19 -7.93
C GLY A 220 7.36 0.70 -7.17
N ASP A 221 7.51 0.54 -5.85
CA ASP A 221 6.40 0.12 -4.99
C ASP A 221 5.52 1.31 -4.54
N GLY A 222 5.93 2.54 -4.85
CA GLY A 222 5.16 3.76 -4.56
C GLY A 222 4.14 4.11 -5.65
N THR A 223 3.19 4.96 -5.28
CA THR A 223 2.26 5.58 -6.22
C THR A 223 3.01 6.62 -7.08
N PRO A 224 2.77 6.68 -8.40
CA PRO A 224 3.25 7.79 -9.22
C PRO A 224 2.72 9.13 -8.70
N VAL A 225 3.59 10.12 -8.52
CA VAL A 225 3.20 11.43 -7.99
C VAL A 225 3.11 12.43 -9.13
N VAL A 226 1.90 12.91 -9.40
CA VAL A 226 1.59 13.83 -10.49
C VAL A 226 1.39 15.24 -9.96
N ASN A 227 1.97 16.22 -10.64
CA ASN A 227 1.72 17.63 -10.42
C ASN A 227 1.80 18.40 -11.77
N GLY A 228 0.65 18.90 -12.24
CA GLY A 228 0.54 19.42 -13.62
C GLY A 228 0.99 18.35 -14.62
N ASP A 229 1.89 18.73 -15.51
CA ASP A 229 2.45 17.83 -16.53
C ASP A 229 3.73 17.12 -16.08
N HIS A 230 3.97 16.99 -14.80
CA HIS A 230 5.13 16.29 -14.28
C HIS A 230 4.72 15.06 -13.48
N VAL A 231 5.49 13.98 -13.60
CA VAL A 231 5.34 12.79 -12.76
C VAL A 231 6.68 12.37 -12.20
N ILE A 232 6.69 12.06 -10.91
CA ILE A 232 7.83 11.46 -10.21
C ILE A 232 7.48 10.03 -9.85
N VAL A 233 8.37 9.13 -10.20
CA VAL A 233 8.20 7.70 -9.93
C VAL A 233 9.42 7.11 -9.25
N SER A 234 9.19 6.27 -8.25
CA SER A 234 10.19 5.32 -7.78
C SER A 234 10.39 4.25 -8.85
N SER A 235 11.60 3.72 -8.98
CA SER A 235 11.91 2.76 -10.04
C SER A 235 12.64 1.52 -9.50
N LYS A 236 12.40 0.38 -10.13
CA LYS A 236 13.12 -0.88 -9.93
C LYS A 236 14.16 -1.15 -11.03
N VAL A 237 14.33 -0.22 -11.94
CA VAL A 237 15.39 -0.29 -12.94
C VAL A 237 16.73 -0.02 -12.25
N GLU A 238 17.71 -0.86 -12.52
CA GLU A 238 19.04 -0.70 -11.95
C GLU A 238 19.66 0.65 -12.33
N GLY A 239 20.24 1.32 -11.35
CA GLY A 239 20.82 2.65 -11.56
C GLY A 239 19.81 3.80 -11.65
N LYS A 240 18.51 3.52 -11.58
CA LYS A 240 17.45 4.53 -11.72
C LYS A 240 16.44 4.39 -10.59
N ASN A 241 16.73 4.93 -9.40
CA ASN A 241 15.87 4.75 -8.23
C ASN A 241 14.69 5.74 -8.17
N LEU A 242 14.90 6.96 -8.65
CA LEU A 242 13.88 7.99 -8.75
C LEU A 242 13.98 8.65 -10.12
N ILE A 243 12.87 8.75 -10.83
CA ILE A 243 12.82 9.30 -12.18
C ILE A 243 11.76 10.38 -12.23
N ALA A 244 12.09 11.50 -12.89
CA ALA A 244 11.12 12.53 -13.24
C ALA A 244 10.85 12.51 -14.75
N TYR A 245 9.58 12.60 -15.08
CA TYR A 245 9.13 12.78 -16.46
C TYR A 245 8.28 14.03 -16.59
N GLN A 246 8.37 14.68 -17.75
CA GLN A 246 7.37 15.57 -18.25
C GLN A 246 6.39 14.76 -19.11
N LEU A 247 5.11 14.82 -18.77
CA LEU A 247 4.03 14.19 -19.53
C LEU A 247 3.66 15.10 -20.70
N THR A 248 3.57 14.53 -21.90
CA THR A 248 3.17 15.24 -23.12
C THR A 248 2.16 14.41 -23.90
N ALA A 249 1.53 14.99 -24.91
CA ALA A 249 0.60 14.27 -25.78
C ALA A 249 1.25 13.07 -26.50
N GLU A 250 2.57 13.17 -26.79
CA GLU A 250 3.34 12.12 -27.45
C GLU A 250 3.89 11.06 -26.44
N GLY A 251 3.67 11.29 -25.15
CA GLY A 251 4.15 10.43 -24.07
C GLY A 251 5.14 11.11 -23.13
N PRO A 252 5.68 10.35 -22.13
CA PRO A 252 6.59 10.90 -21.14
C PRO A 252 7.98 11.20 -21.71
N LYS A 253 8.48 12.40 -21.42
CA LYS A 253 9.89 12.80 -21.70
C LYS A 253 10.65 12.79 -20.38
N GLN A 254 11.73 11.98 -20.29
CA GLN A 254 12.57 11.92 -19.09
C GLN A 254 13.26 13.25 -18.87
N LEU A 255 13.07 13.86 -17.71
CA LEU A 255 13.77 15.07 -17.28
C LEU A 255 15.10 14.71 -16.62
N TRP A 256 15.05 13.86 -15.61
CA TRP A 256 16.23 13.44 -14.88
C TRP A 256 16.03 12.09 -14.18
N VAL A 257 17.15 11.52 -13.77
CA VAL A 257 17.22 10.27 -12.97
C VAL A 257 18.11 10.51 -11.77
N LYS A 258 17.73 9.94 -10.63
CA LYS A 258 18.59 9.84 -9.46
C LYS A 258 18.88 8.38 -9.14
N ASN A 259 20.17 8.10 -8.92
CA ASN A 259 20.64 6.81 -8.48
C ASN A 259 21.18 6.95 -7.05
N PHE A 260 20.45 6.41 -6.10
CA PHE A 260 20.91 6.28 -4.72
C PHE A 260 20.49 4.90 -4.22
N LEU A 261 21.26 4.34 -3.30
CA LEU A 261 20.95 3.04 -2.72
C LEU A 261 19.66 3.14 -1.87
N ALA A 262 18.53 3.31 -2.54
CA ALA A 262 17.24 3.22 -1.91
C ALA A 262 16.91 1.75 -1.77
N ARG A 263 16.94 1.25 -0.55
CA ARG A 263 16.27 -0.01 -0.28
C ARG A 263 14.77 0.22 -0.52
N ARG A 264 14.14 -0.74 -1.14
CA ARG A 264 12.76 -1.15 -1.39
C ARG A 264 11.57 -0.35 -0.80
N TYR A 265 11.77 0.66 0.00
CA TYR A 265 10.74 1.34 0.77
C TYR A 265 10.85 2.85 0.62
N GLY A 266 10.64 3.30 -0.61
CA GLY A 266 10.39 4.70 -0.80
C GLY A 266 8.97 5.03 -0.36
N SER A 267 8.83 5.93 0.60
CA SER A 267 7.64 6.77 0.65
C SER A 267 7.47 7.43 -0.73
N SER A 268 6.25 7.61 -1.18
CA SER A 268 6.02 8.44 -2.35
C SER A 268 6.53 9.85 -2.05
N PRO A 269 7.30 10.49 -2.95
CA PRO A 269 7.70 11.88 -2.75
C PRO A 269 6.49 12.80 -2.84
N VAL A 270 6.65 14.06 -2.50
CA VAL A 270 5.68 15.11 -2.79
C VAL A 270 6.32 16.19 -3.67
N ILE A 271 5.50 16.84 -4.49
CA ILE A 271 5.90 17.98 -5.29
C ILE A 271 5.25 19.22 -4.71
N HIS A 272 6.05 20.22 -4.37
CA HIS A 272 5.59 21.49 -3.82
C HIS A 272 6.44 22.64 -4.34
N ASN A 273 5.81 23.70 -4.82
CA ASN A 273 6.47 24.92 -5.31
C ASN A 273 7.68 24.65 -6.23
N GLY A 274 7.51 23.76 -7.22
CA GLY A 274 8.56 23.45 -8.19
C GLY A 274 9.70 22.57 -7.66
N HIS A 275 9.55 21.98 -6.48
CA HIS A 275 10.53 21.10 -5.86
C HIS A 275 9.93 19.75 -5.50
N VAL A 276 10.74 18.71 -5.55
CA VAL A 276 10.42 17.34 -5.14
C VAL A 276 11.06 17.10 -3.78
N TYR A 277 10.24 16.79 -2.79
CA TYR A 277 10.71 16.39 -1.47
C TYR A 277 10.58 14.88 -1.36
N HIS A 278 11.71 14.18 -1.43
CA HIS A 278 11.81 12.74 -1.24
C HIS A 278 12.33 12.45 0.17
N LEU A 279 11.44 11.92 1.00
CA LEU A 279 11.75 11.64 2.41
C LEU A 279 11.86 10.12 2.59
N GLY A 280 12.98 9.57 2.16
CA GLY A 280 13.27 8.15 2.23
C GLY A 280 13.81 7.69 3.59
N SER A 281 13.99 6.39 3.73
CA SER A 281 14.44 5.77 4.99
C SER A 281 15.93 5.99 5.31
N ASP A 282 16.75 6.30 4.31
CA ASP A 282 18.19 6.50 4.43
C ASP A 282 18.61 7.95 4.22
N ARG A 283 17.79 8.71 3.52
CA ARG A 283 18.04 10.13 3.23
C ARG A 283 16.79 10.92 2.95
N HIS A 284 16.85 12.21 3.24
CA HIS A 284 15.89 13.21 2.83
C HIS A 284 16.53 14.11 1.76
N LEU A 285 15.77 14.42 0.72
CA LEU A 285 16.23 15.21 -0.42
C LEU A 285 15.19 16.30 -0.75
N CYS A 286 15.67 17.49 -1.06
CA CYS A 286 14.96 18.47 -1.86
C CYS A 286 15.61 18.56 -3.24
N ILE A 287 14.84 18.38 -4.29
CA ILE A 287 15.32 18.32 -5.66
C ILE A 287 14.50 19.31 -6.49
N GLU A 288 15.14 20.16 -7.28
CA GLU A 288 14.43 21.01 -8.23
C GLU A 288 13.73 20.16 -9.30
N LEU A 289 12.44 20.36 -9.47
CA LEU A 289 11.58 19.51 -10.30
C LEU A 289 12.03 19.44 -11.77
N LYS A 290 12.43 20.57 -12.35
CA LYS A 290 12.78 20.65 -13.77
C LYS A 290 14.19 20.16 -14.08
N SER A 291 15.18 20.59 -13.30
CA SER A 291 16.59 20.29 -13.55
C SER A 291 17.09 19.01 -12.87
N GLY A 292 16.42 18.59 -11.80
CA GLY A 292 16.90 17.52 -10.93
C GLY A 292 18.07 17.94 -10.04
N GLU A 293 18.37 19.24 -9.92
CA GLU A 293 19.41 19.72 -9.00
C GLU A 293 19.01 19.41 -7.55
N ILE A 294 19.92 18.79 -6.80
CA ILE A 294 19.72 18.54 -5.37
C ILE A 294 20.02 19.84 -4.62
N LYS A 295 18.99 20.44 -4.04
CA LYS A 295 19.10 21.69 -3.27
C LYS A 295 19.69 21.42 -1.89
N TRP A 296 19.22 20.35 -1.23
CA TRP A 296 19.82 19.85 -0.01
C TRP A 296 19.60 18.33 0.12
N GLU A 297 20.49 17.70 0.89
CA GLU A 297 20.44 16.29 1.26
C GLU A 297 20.73 16.13 2.75
N ARG A 298 20.00 15.24 3.42
CA ARG A 298 20.25 14.87 4.81
C ARG A 298 20.11 13.37 5.00
N LYS A 299 21.03 12.76 5.74
CA LYS A 299 20.91 11.37 6.17
C LYS A 299 19.70 11.21 7.09
N ALA A 300 18.94 10.16 6.87
CA ALA A 300 17.85 9.73 7.71
C ALA A 300 18.11 8.29 8.18
N SER A 301 17.55 7.92 9.34
CA SER A 301 17.77 6.60 9.95
C SER A 301 16.48 5.87 10.27
N SER A 302 15.32 6.43 9.89
CA SER A 302 14.01 5.84 10.16
C SER A 302 13.20 5.64 8.89
N SER A 303 12.41 4.58 8.86
CA SER A 303 11.41 4.40 7.81
C SER A 303 10.35 5.49 7.93
N ILE A 304 9.97 6.08 6.81
CA ILE A 304 9.04 7.19 6.73
C ILE A 304 7.86 6.79 5.86
N SER A 305 6.64 7.15 6.27
CA SER A 305 5.46 7.09 5.42
C SER A 305 5.45 8.27 4.45
N SER A 306 4.62 8.18 3.41
CA SER A 306 4.49 9.26 2.43
C SER A 306 4.11 10.58 3.14
N PRO A 307 4.82 11.69 2.86
CA PRO A 307 4.57 12.96 3.50
C PRO A 307 3.27 13.60 3.00
N LEU A 308 2.66 14.41 3.86
CA LEU A 308 1.67 15.41 3.46
C LEU A 308 2.34 16.78 3.35
N VAL A 309 1.86 17.59 2.40
CA VAL A 309 2.21 19.01 2.34
C VAL A 309 1.02 19.83 2.81
N VAL A 310 1.27 20.73 3.74
CA VAL A 310 0.28 21.67 4.26
C VAL A 310 0.92 23.05 4.28
N ASN A 311 0.43 23.95 3.44
CA ASN A 311 1.13 25.22 3.18
C ASN A 311 2.60 24.91 2.81
N ASP A 312 3.56 25.51 3.54
CA ASP A 312 4.98 25.24 3.35
C ASP A 312 5.55 24.25 4.39
N LYS A 313 4.71 23.39 4.97
CA LYS A 313 5.13 22.39 5.97
C LYS A 313 4.96 20.99 5.41
N LEU A 314 5.96 20.15 5.57
CA LEU A 314 5.93 18.71 5.27
C LEU A 314 5.68 17.97 6.57
N LEU A 315 4.55 17.27 6.66
CA LEU A 315 4.25 16.39 7.77
C LEU A 315 4.62 14.96 7.39
N VAL A 316 5.49 14.35 8.17
CA VAL A 316 5.94 12.96 7.95
C VAL A 316 5.77 12.11 9.19
N TYR A 317 5.49 10.83 8.97
CA TYR A 317 5.52 9.81 9.99
C TYR A 317 6.81 9.02 9.94
N GLU A 318 7.44 8.93 11.09
CA GLU A 318 8.52 8.00 11.29
C GLU A 318 7.95 6.69 11.85
N ASN A 319 7.85 5.68 11.01
CA ASN A 319 7.26 4.38 11.33
C ASN A 319 7.95 3.65 12.50
N ARG A 320 9.25 3.91 12.72
CA ARG A 320 9.96 3.41 13.88
C ARG A 320 9.86 4.40 15.03
N GLY A 321 9.06 4.06 16.03
CA GLY A 321 8.87 4.85 17.23
C GLY A 321 7.62 5.73 17.25
N GLY A 322 6.85 5.79 16.16
CA GLY A 322 5.55 6.46 16.12
C GLY A 322 5.65 7.97 16.29
N PHE A 323 6.64 8.60 15.66
CA PHE A 323 6.80 10.06 15.69
C PHE A 323 6.14 10.73 14.50
N ALA A 324 5.50 11.87 14.72
CA ALA A 324 5.21 12.87 13.70
C ALA A 324 6.35 13.89 13.66
N HIS A 325 6.78 14.27 12.48
CA HIS A 325 7.85 15.22 12.26
C HIS A 325 7.41 16.27 11.26
N ILE A 326 7.56 17.54 11.61
CA ILE A 326 7.23 18.67 10.75
C ILE A 326 8.53 19.27 10.24
N ILE A 327 8.65 19.38 8.92
CA ILE A 327 9.81 19.94 8.22
C ILE A 327 9.32 21.09 7.35
N LEU A 328 10.05 22.18 7.29
CA LEU A 328 9.72 23.26 6.36
C LEU A 328 10.03 22.83 4.93
N ALA A 329 9.10 23.08 4.01
CA ALA A 329 9.28 22.85 2.57
C ALA A 329 10.06 24.02 1.95
N ASP A 330 11.32 24.20 2.36
CA ASP A 330 12.21 25.25 1.91
C ASP A 330 13.34 24.64 1.07
N PRO A 331 13.53 25.08 -0.18
CA PRO A 331 14.62 24.58 -1.02
C PRO A 331 15.99 25.13 -0.60
N ALA A 332 16.08 26.20 0.17
CA ALA A 332 17.34 26.78 0.59
C ALA A 332 18.08 25.89 1.60
N GLU A 333 17.34 25.29 2.55
CA GLU A 333 17.92 24.45 3.59
C GLU A 333 16.94 23.44 4.18
N TYR A 334 17.45 22.36 4.74
CA TYR A 334 16.65 21.46 5.58
C TYR A 334 16.40 22.09 6.95
N ARG A 335 15.15 22.37 7.28
CA ARG A 335 14.76 22.90 8.59
C ARG A 335 13.66 22.07 9.23
N SER A 336 13.98 21.43 10.37
CA SER A 336 13.01 20.77 11.23
C SER A 336 12.28 21.82 12.07
N LEU A 337 10.95 21.81 12.05
CA LEU A 337 10.11 22.70 12.86
C LEU A 337 9.69 22.05 14.18
N GLY A 338 9.58 20.72 14.19
CA GLY A 338 9.22 19.99 15.40
C GLY A 338 9.11 18.49 15.16
N ARG A 339 9.21 17.73 16.25
CA ARG A 339 9.09 16.28 16.24
C ARG A 339 8.45 15.81 17.55
N ALA A 340 7.34 15.10 17.46
CA ALA A 340 6.59 14.61 18.63
C ALA A 340 6.25 13.13 18.50
N LYS A 341 6.23 12.43 19.63
CA LYS A 341 5.76 11.04 19.69
C LYS A 341 4.24 11.04 19.74
N VAL A 342 3.61 10.47 18.70
CA VAL A 342 2.14 10.45 18.55
C VAL A 342 1.56 9.02 18.54
N GLY A 343 2.40 8.01 18.73
CA GLY A 343 1.94 6.61 18.78
C GLY A 343 1.39 6.09 17.44
N ALA A 344 1.76 6.70 16.31
CA ALA A 344 1.25 6.32 15.01
C ALA A 344 1.44 4.83 14.70
N LEU A 345 0.44 4.22 14.09
CA LEU A 345 0.52 2.85 13.62
C LEU A 345 1.46 2.78 12.41
N TYR A 346 2.18 1.66 12.27
CA TYR A 346 3.02 1.42 11.10
C TYR A 346 2.21 1.52 9.80
N CYS A 347 2.72 2.28 8.84
CA CYS A 347 2.08 2.56 7.55
C CYS A 347 0.73 3.31 7.62
N ALA A 348 0.41 3.96 8.73
CA ALA A 348 -0.73 4.86 8.76
C ALA A 348 -0.47 6.08 7.86
N SER A 349 -1.49 6.46 7.09
CA SER A 349 -1.47 7.71 6.35
C SER A 349 -2.24 8.76 7.14
N PRO A 350 -1.64 9.93 7.40
CA PRO A 350 -2.35 11.04 8.04
C PRO A 350 -3.38 11.64 7.10
N ALA A 351 -4.44 12.19 7.66
CA ALA A 351 -5.39 13.02 6.93
C ALA A 351 -5.49 14.39 7.61
N LEU A 352 -5.48 15.45 6.81
CA LEU A 352 -5.68 16.80 7.30
C LEU A 352 -6.94 17.39 6.66
N VAL A 353 -7.81 17.96 7.51
CA VAL A 353 -9.02 18.66 7.10
C VAL A 353 -9.06 19.99 7.84
N GLY A 354 -8.94 21.09 7.11
CA GLY A 354 -8.74 22.40 7.76
C GLY A 354 -7.47 22.41 8.60
N SER A 355 -7.61 22.68 9.89
CA SER A 355 -6.53 22.64 10.89
C SER A 355 -6.47 21.33 11.68
N ASP A 356 -7.30 20.33 11.35
CA ASP A 356 -7.42 19.11 12.12
C ASP A 356 -6.66 17.95 11.43
N LEU A 357 -5.67 17.42 12.15
CA LEU A 357 -4.85 16.31 11.74
C LEU A 357 -5.37 15.02 12.37
N PHE A 358 -5.90 14.14 11.56
CA PHE A 358 -6.40 12.83 11.98
C PHE A 358 -5.34 11.75 11.76
N LEU A 359 -5.11 10.97 12.82
CA LEU A 359 -4.09 9.94 12.87
C LEU A 359 -4.63 8.61 13.37
N ARG A 360 -4.30 7.52 12.67
CA ARG A 360 -4.47 6.20 13.25
C ARG A 360 -3.28 5.85 14.14
N THR A 361 -3.55 5.70 15.43
CA THR A 361 -2.61 5.18 16.41
C THR A 361 -2.74 3.66 16.54
N LYS A 362 -2.01 3.05 17.47
CA LYS A 362 -2.13 1.62 17.73
C LYS A 362 -3.51 1.21 18.25
N GLU A 363 -4.17 2.09 18.99
CA GLU A 363 -5.38 1.77 19.76
C GLU A 363 -6.58 2.65 19.38
N SER A 364 -6.37 3.75 18.68
CA SER A 364 -7.40 4.74 18.39
C SER A 364 -7.19 5.48 17.08
N VAL A 365 -8.15 6.29 16.70
CA VAL A 365 -7.96 7.45 15.83
C VAL A 365 -7.82 8.67 16.75
N ALA A 366 -6.81 9.48 16.52
CA ALA A 366 -6.56 10.70 17.28
C ALA A 366 -6.67 11.92 16.37
N CYS A 367 -7.24 13.00 16.88
CA CYS A 367 -7.27 14.30 16.24
C CYS A 367 -6.33 15.27 16.95
N PHE A 368 -5.54 16.02 16.18
CA PHE A 368 -4.62 17.04 16.68
C PHE A 368 -4.86 18.35 15.94
N GLY A 369 -4.92 19.46 16.65
CA GLY A 369 -4.88 20.76 16.02
C GLY A 369 -3.52 20.97 15.32
N PHE A 370 -3.55 21.45 14.08
CA PHE A 370 -2.36 21.75 13.29
C PHE A 370 -2.36 23.25 12.95
N GLU A 371 -1.61 24.02 13.75
CA GLU A 371 -1.46 25.47 13.59
C GLU A 371 -0.27 25.85 12.70
#